data_4addac800d5735b4fc8764dce1d90a96
#
_entry.id   4addac800d5735b4fc8764dce1d90a96
#
_cell.length_a   1.000
_cell.length_b   1.000
_cell.length_c   1.000
_cell.angle_alpha   90.00
_cell.angle_beta   90.00
_cell.angle_gamma   90.00
#
_symmetry.space_group_name_H-M   'P 1'
#
loop_
_entity.id
_entity.type
_entity.pdbx_description
1 polymer ?
#
loop_
_entity_poly.entity_id
_entity_poly.type
_entity_poly.pdbx_seq_one_letter_code
_entity_poly.pdbx_strand_id
1 'polypeptide(L)'
;KVTRFDQIYLKGSPTIEYTQSPGASKVQIAGSDNLVDLVECRVEGSTLIVNMKSRTNISYGKEGRLKILVSSPMLKSASLQGSGDIHLGSLKVEGLDVSLTGSGDIVAENITCNSDFSALLKGSGDIDVKGQLRAKSVNLNLQGSGDLKVAGVTGSEISAMLQGSGDLKVGSTNITSTVMAKLSGSGDMDVLDIRANSVSGQLDGSGDMTLSGSACNATLVLNRSGELSARKLDAENVTAHVNGSGEISCTATKTLETNIQGSGEISYKGNPSI
;
A
#
# COMPACT_ATOMS: atom_id res chain seq x y z
N LYS A 1 13.17 -31.49 6.12
CA LYS A 1 14.04 -30.35 5.72
C LYS A 1 13.35 -29.65 4.55
N VAL A 2 13.05 -28.38 4.70
CA VAL A 2 12.49 -27.54 3.62
C VAL A 2 13.66 -27.04 2.76
N THR A 3 13.54 -27.11 1.45
CA THR A 3 14.48 -26.49 0.51
C THR A 3 14.48 -24.97 0.67
N ARG A 4 15.55 -24.30 0.28
CA ARG A 4 15.67 -22.84 0.34
C ARG A 4 14.58 -22.20 -0.54
N PHE A 5 13.92 -21.18 0.00
CA PHE A 5 12.97 -20.33 -0.73
C PHE A 5 13.21 -18.85 -0.37
N ASP A 6 12.79 -17.97 -1.25
CA ASP A 6 12.80 -16.52 -1.08
C ASP A 6 11.47 -15.87 -1.49
N GLN A 7 10.44 -16.68 -1.74
CA GLN A 7 9.09 -16.27 -2.06
C GLN A 7 8.08 -17.10 -1.26
N ILE A 8 6.96 -16.48 -0.87
CA ILE A 8 5.84 -17.11 -0.17
C ILE A 8 4.57 -16.91 -0.98
N TYR A 9 3.82 -17.99 -1.17
CA TYR A 9 2.50 -17.95 -1.77
C TYR A 9 1.51 -18.72 -0.90
N LEU A 10 0.60 -17.99 -0.26
CA LEU A 10 -0.49 -18.53 0.54
C LEU A 10 -1.77 -18.61 -0.27
N LYS A 11 -2.37 -19.79 -0.35
CA LYS A 11 -3.71 -20.02 -0.88
C LYS A 11 -4.66 -20.50 0.21
N GLY A 12 -5.75 -19.76 0.42
CA GLY A 12 -6.82 -20.17 1.35
C GLY A 12 -6.86 -19.34 2.62
N SER A 13 -7.13 -19.99 3.75
CA SER A 13 -7.49 -19.34 5.03
C SER A 13 -6.49 -19.47 6.18
N PRO A 14 -5.35 -20.16 6.06
CA PRO A 14 -4.38 -20.20 7.16
C PRO A 14 -3.70 -18.84 7.40
N THR A 15 -3.07 -18.72 8.57
CA THR A 15 -2.22 -17.56 8.90
C THR A 15 -0.75 -17.94 8.80
N ILE A 16 0.05 -17.18 8.04
CA ILE A 16 1.51 -17.28 8.03
C ILE A 16 2.10 -16.19 8.92
N GLU A 17 2.99 -16.61 9.83
CA GLU A 17 3.87 -15.71 10.58
C GLU A 17 5.30 -15.87 10.04
N TYR A 18 5.79 -14.86 9.32
CA TYR A 18 7.10 -14.85 8.72
C TYR A 18 8.09 -14.02 9.54
N THR A 19 9.25 -14.60 9.78
CA THR A 19 10.38 -13.90 10.41
C THR A 19 11.64 -14.07 9.56
N GLN A 20 12.27 -12.97 9.16
CA GLN A 20 13.58 -13.04 8.50
C GLN A 20 14.62 -13.52 9.50
N SER A 21 15.33 -14.60 9.16
CA SER A 21 16.32 -15.20 10.04
C SER A 21 17.51 -15.72 9.24
N PRO A 22 18.76 -15.43 9.64
CA PRO A 22 19.94 -16.00 8.98
C PRO A 22 19.97 -17.53 9.17
N GLY A 23 20.35 -18.26 8.14
CA GLY A 23 20.51 -19.70 8.18
C GLY A 23 19.53 -20.45 7.26
N ALA A 24 19.21 -21.70 7.60
CA ALA A 24 18.33 -22.53 6.77
C ALA A 24 16.87 -22.10 6.87
N SER A 25 16.16 -22.17 5.74
CA SER A 25 14.72 -21.96 5.71
C SER A 25 13.98 -22.99 6.58
N LYS A 26 12.97 -22.55 7.32
CA LYS A 26 12.16 -23.39 8.21
C LYS A 26 10.68 -23.12 8.00
N VAL A 27 9.90 -24.17 8.10
CA VAL A 27 8.44 -24.14 8.11
C VAL A 27 7.97 -25.03 9.24
N GLN A 28 7.15 -24.51 10.13
CA GLN A 28 6.52 -25.23 11.24
C GLN A 28 5.01 -24.93 11.19
N ILE A 29 4.20 -25.97 11.33
CA ILE A 29 2.75 -25.85 11.36
C ILE A 29 2.32 -26.02 12.82
N ALA A 30 1.60 -25.06 13.36
CA ALA A 30 1.06 -25.06 14.70
C ALA A 30 -0.47 -24.98 14.65
N GLY A 31 -1.13 -25.90 15.32
CA GLY A 31 -2.59 -26.00 15.34
C GLY A 31 -3.03 -27.32 15.98
N SER A 32 -4.33 -27.56 15.98
CA SER A 32 -4.88 -28.85 16.42
C SER A 32 -4.52 -29.95 15.44
N ASP A 33 -4.26 -31.19 15.89
CA ASP A 33 -3.80 -32.30 15.07
C ASP A 33 -4.69 -32.56 13.84
N ASN A 34 -6.00 -32.42 13.98
CA ASN A 34 -6.95 -32.56 12.87
C ASN A 34 -6.86 -31.46 11.81
N LEU A 35 -6.25 -30.32 12.11
CA LEU A 35 -6.08 -29.18 11.19
C LEU A 35 -4.72 -29.19 10.51
N VAL A 36 -3.67 -29.63 11.20
CA VAL A 36 -2.31 -29.70 10.67
C VAL A 36 -2.24 -30.59 9.44
N ASP A 37 -2.96 -31.72 9.45
CA ASP A 37 -3.02 -32.67 8.32
C ASP A 37 -3.72 -32.09 7.07
N LEU A 38 -4.49 -31.02 7.22
CA LEU A 38 -5.19 -30.37 6.10
C LEU A 38 -4.32 -29.32 5.37
N VAL A 39 -3.18 -28.93 5.95
CA VAL A 39 -2.25 -28.01 5.30
C VAL A 39 -1.25 -28.76 4.44
N GLU A 40 -1.03 -28.25 3.27
CA GLU A 40 0.05 -28.66 2.39
C GLU A 40 1.06 -27.54 2.26
N CYS A 41 2.31 -27.83 2.63
CA CYS A 41 3.44 -26.93 2.41
C CYS A 41 4.43 -27.61 1.48
N ARG A 42 4.69 -26.99 0.34
CA ARG A 42 5.69 -27.48 -0.63
C ARG A 42 6.51 -26.31 -1.18
N VAL A 43 7.72 -26.60 -1.60
CA VAL A 43 8.58 -25.62 -2.27
C VAL A 43 8.67 -25.99 -3.75
N GLU A 44 8.28 -25.09 -4.62
CA GLU A 44 8.39 -25.19 -6.07
C GLU A 44 9.32 -24.08 -6.57
N GLY A 45 10.48 -24.48 -7.12
CA GLY A 45 11.54 -23.51 -7.44
C GLY A 45 12.04 -22.79 -6.19
N SER A 46 11.82 -21.48 -6.12
CA SER A 46 12.15 -20.64 -4.96
C SER A 46 10.92 -20.19 -4.15
N THR A 47 9.73 -20.74 -4.43
CA THR A 47 8.47 -20.33 -3.81
C THR A 47 7.99 -21.39 -2.82
N LEU A 48 7.81 -20.99 -1.55
CA LEU A 48 7.04 -21.76 -0.59
C LEU A 48 5.55 -21.60 -0.88
N ILE A 49 4.90 -22.66 -1.30
CA ILE A 49 3.47 -22.71 -1.52
C ILE A 49 2.80 -23.31 -0.29
N VAL A 50 1.88 -22.58 0.29
CA VAL A 50 1.04 -23.00 1.41
C VAL A 50 -0.41 -23.04 0.93
N ASN A 51 -1.08 -24.16 1.12
CA ASN A 51 -2.39 -24.44 0.57
C ASN A 51 -3.18 -25.37 1.52
N MET A 52 -4.51 -25.30 1.47
CA MET A 52 -5.38 -26.28 2.14
C MET A 52 -5.68 -27.46 1.20
N LYS A 53 -5.55 -28.70 1.68
CA LYS A 53 -5.74 -29.94 0.91
C LYS A 53 -7.17 -30.19 0.45
N SER A 54 -8.18 -29.58 1.06
CA SER A 54 -9.58 -29.77 0.69
C SER A 54 -10.42 -28.51 0.90
N ARG A 55 -11.54 -28.42 0.13
CA ARG A 55 -12.57 -27.38 0.28
C ARG A 55 -13.47 -27.63 1.50
N THR A 56 -12.95 -27.94 2.63
CA THR A 56 -13.72 -28.06 3.85
C THR A 56 -13.98 -26.67 4.41
N ASN A 57 -15.26 -26.34 4.58
CA ASN A 57 -15.66 -25.20 5.42
C ASN A 57 -15.30 -25.55 6.86
N ILE A 58 -14.10 -25.17 7.28
CA ILE A 58 -13.63 -25.38 8.65
C ILE A 58 -14.15 -24.19 9.46
N SER A 59 -15.14 -24.46 10.32
CA SER A 59 -15.52 -23.51 11.35
C SER A 59 -14.51 -23.57 12.47
N TYR A 60 -13.68 -22.54 12.59
CA TYR A 60 -12.70 -22.45 13.69
C TYR A 60 -13.41 -22.04 14.97
N GLY A 61 -13.34 -22.89 16.02
CA GLY A 61 -13.58 -22.46 17.41
C GLY A 61 -12.49 -21.44 17.84
N LYS A 62 -12.78 -20.67 18.88
CA LYS A 62 -11.88 -19.58 19.34
C LYS A 62 -10.43 -20.01 19.67
N GLU A 63 -10.15 -21.31 19.82
CA GLU A 63 -8.85 -21.85 20.26
C GLU A 63 -8.05 -22.58 19.18
N GLY A 64 -8.55 -22.68 17.94
CA GLY A 64 -7.96 -23.55 16.92
C GLY A 64 -7.45 -22.83 15.65
N ARG A 65 -6.88 -21.63 15.74
CA ARG A 65 -6.30 -21.01 14.54
C ARG A 65 -5.04 -21.74 14.10
N LEU A 66 -5.06 -22.21 12.87
CA LEU A 66 -3.92 -22.83 12.22
C LEU A 66 -2.89 -21.74 11.87
N LYS A 67 -1.70 -21.84 12.46
CA LYS A 67 -0.60 -20.92 12.20
C LYS A 67 0.57 -21.65 11.54
N ILE A 68 1.19 -20.99 10.60
CA ILE A 68 2.35 -21.51 9.91
C ILE A 68 3.51 -20.56 10.15
N LEU A 69 4.46 -21.02 10.97
CA LEU A 69 5.66 -20.27 11.29
C LEU A 69 6.69 -20.51 10.20
N VAL A 70 7.07 -19.45 9.53
CA VAL A 70 7.97 -19.48 8.37
C VAL A 70 9.17 -18.59 8.64
N SER A 71 10.36 -19.08 8.32
CA SER A 71 11.56 -18.26 8.34
C SER A 71 12.49 -18.59 7.17
N SER A 72 13.15 -17.56 6.64
CA SER A 72 14.21 -17.68 5.65
C SER A 72 15.17 -16.48 5.73
N PRO A 73 16.38 -16.59 5.18
CA PRO A 73 17.35 -15.49 5.22
C PRO A 73 16.95 -14.30 4.35
N MET A 74 16.13 -14.52 3.33
CA MET A 74 15.76 -13.53 2.33
C MET A 74 14.31 -13.74 1.91
N LEU A 75 13.60 -12.65 1.68
CA LEU A 75 12.25 -12.64 1.11
C LEU A 75 12.22 -11.64 -0.05
N LYS A 76 11.74 -12.06 -1.22
CA LYS A 76 11.53 -11.22 -2.40
C LYS A 76 10.05 -10.99 -2.70
N SER A 77 9.21 -11.93 -2.30
CA SER A 77 7.78 -11.84 -2.56
C SER A 77 6.96 -12.51 -1.46
N ALA A 78 5.85 -11.85 -1.08
CA ALA A 78 4.81 -12.41 -0.23
C ALA A 78 3.45 -12.23 -0.91
N SER A 79 2.84 -13.33 -1.32
CA SER A 79 1.57 -13.33 -2.06
C SER A 79 0.51 -14.09 -1.30
N LEU A 80 -0.67 -13.48 -1.16
CA LEU A 80 -1.86 -14.07 -0.56
C LEU A 80 -3.00 -14.13 -1.58
N GLN A 81 -3.60 -15.31 -1.72
CA GLN A 81 -4.83 -15.51 -2.47
C GLN A 81 -5.86 -16.21 -1.59
N GLY A 82 -6.84 -15.48 -1.10
CA GLY A 82 -7.90 -16.03 -0.25
C GLY A 82 -8.30 -15.13 0.91
N SER A 83 -8.59 -15.74 2.05
CA SER A 83 -9.05 -15.09 3.28
C SER A 83 -8.18 -15.41 4.50
N GLY A 84 -6.99 -15.95 4.28
CA GLY A 84 -5.97 -16.12 5.32
C GLY A 84 -5.19 -14.83 5.55
N ASP A 85 -4.17 -14.89 6.41
CA ASP A 85 -3.36 -13.72 6.75
C ASP A 85 -1.87 -14.00 6.58
N ILE A 86 -1.10 -12.97 6.23
CA ILE A 86 0.37 -13.02 6.26
C ILE A 86 0.88 -11.91 7.17
N HIS A 87 1.57 -12.31 8.23
CA HIS A 87 2.26 -11.38 9.12
C HIS A 87 3.75 -11.42 8.81
N LEU A 88 4.29 -10.30 8.36
CA LEU A 88 5.71 -10.11 8.08
C LEU A 88 6.35 -9.34 9.23
N GLY A 89 7.31 -9.92 9.90
CA GLY A 89 8.15 -9.19 10.85
C GLY A 89 8.97 -8.10 10.15
N SER A 90 9.87 -7.46 10.88
CA SER A 90 10.77 -6.48 10.28
C SER A 90 11.71 -7.12 9.24
N LEU A 91 11.86 -6.47 8.08
CA LEU A 91 12.58 -6.99 6.92
C LEU A 91 13.70 -6.05 6.47
N LYS A 92 14.83 -6.66 6.06
CA LYS A 92 15.91 -6.00 5.32
C LYS A 92 16.24 -6.82 4.09
N VAL A 93 15.84 -6.34 2.93
CA VAL A 93 15.88 -7.12 1.67
C VAL A 93 16.38 -6.26 0.52
N GLU A 94 16.68 -6.87 -0.62
CA GLU A 94 17.07 -6.14 -1.83
C GLU A 94 15.87 -5.40 -2.44
N GLY A 95 14.77 -6.09 -2.66
CA GLY A 95 13.49 -5.58 -3.07
C GLY A 95 12.38 -6.50 -2.56
N LEU A 96 11.14 -6.00 -2.48
CA LEU A 96 10.01 -6.77 -1.97
C LEU A 96 8.73 -6.49 -2.76
N ASP A 97 8.12 -7.55 -3.24
CA ASP A 97 6.78 -7.53 -3.82
C ASP A 97 5.78 -8.15 -2.85
N VAL A 98 4.75 -7.38 -2.49
CA VAL A 98 3.64 -7.82 -1.64
C VAL A 98 2.36 -7.82 -2.47
N SER A 99 1.64 -8.93 -2.53
CA SER A 99 0.39 -8.99 -3.28
C SER A 99 -0.71 -9.70 -2.52
N LEU A 100 -1.88 -9.09 -2.47
CA LEU A 100 -3.09 -9.63 -1.87
C LEU A 100 -4.21 -9.70 -2.92
N THR A 101 -4.81 -10.87 -3.05
CA THR A 101 -6.04 -11.05 -3.85
C THR A 101 -7.07 -11.79 -3.01
N GLY A 102 -8.11 -11.09 -2.57
CA GLY A 102 -9.16 -11.67 -1.72
C GLY A 102 -9.59 -10.77 -0.58
N SER A 103 -9.86 -11.37 0.57
CA SER A 103 -10.41 -10.72 1.76
C SER A 103 -9.61 -10.99 3.04
N GLY A 104 -8.43 -11.58 2.90
CA GLY A 104 -7.49 -11.74 4.01
C GLY A 104 -6.59 -10.51 4.17
N ASP A 105 -5.63 -10.54 5.09
CA ASP A 105 -4.81 -9.39 5.42
C ASP A 105 -3.31 -9.70 5.28
N ILE A 106 -2.54 -8.69 4.86
CA ILE A 106 -1.08 -8.71 4.94
C ILE A 106 -0.64 -7.58 5.85
N VAL A 107 -0.01 -7.94 6.97
CA VAL A 107 0.51 -6.97 7.94
C VAL A 107 2.02 -7.08 7.99
N ALA A 108 2.71 -5.96 7.90
CA ALA A 108 4.17 -5.91 8.01
C ALA A 108 4.60 -4.88 9.07
N GLU A 109 5.74 -5.16 9.71
CA GLU A 109 6.39 -4.21 10.60
C GLU A 109 7.29 -3.24 9.79
N ASN A 110 8.55 -3.05 10.16
CA ASN A 110 9.46 -2.20 9.41
C ASN A 110 10.01 -2.91 8.17
N ILE A 111 10.02 -2.25 7.04
CA ILE A 111 10.57 -2.76 5.79
C ILE A 111 11.71 -1.85 5.31
N THR A 112 12.87 -2.44 5.02
CA THR A 112 13.98 -1.75 4.37
C THR A 112 14.37 -2.53 3.12
N CYS A 113 14.14 -1.92 1.96
CA CYS A 113 14.58 -2.39 0.65
C CYS A 113 15.76 -1.55 0.17
N ASN A 114 16.80 -2.18 -0.38
CA ASN A 114 17.89 -1.46 -1.05
C ASN A 114 17.47 -0.91 -2.42
N SER A 115 16.51 -1.57 -3.07
CA SER A 115 15.90 -1.13 -4.34
C SER A 115 14.42 -0.76 -4.14
N ASP A 116 13.51 -1.53 -4.67
CA ASP A 116 12.11 -1.17 -4.83
C ASP A 116 11.20 -1.95 -3.88
N PHE A 117 10.10 -1.32 -3.52
CA PHE A 117 8.98 -1.94 -2.83
C PHE A 117 7.71 -1.80 -3.67
N SER A 118 6.98 -2.89 -3.83
CA SER A 118 5.69 -2.91 -4.50
C SER A 118 4.63 -3.57 -3.63
N ALA A 119 3.47 -2.94 -3.50
CA ALA A 119 2.29 -3.51 -2.87
C ALA A 119 1.10 -3.46 -3.82
N LEU A 120 0.49 -4.61 -4.08
CA LEU A 120 -0.71 -4.74 -4.89
C LEU A 120 -1.82 -5.38 -4.08
N LEU A 121 -2.90 -4.64 -3.85
CA LEU A 121 -4.13 -5.14 -3.25
C LEU A 121 -5.24 -5.24 -4.30
N LYS A 122 -5.83 -6.43 -4.41
CA LYS A 122 -7.03 -6.67 -5.23
C LYS A 122 -8.10 -7.35 -4.39
N GLY A 123 -9.17 -6.64 -4.07
CA GLY A 123 -10.27 -7.22 -3.29
C GLY A 123 -10.74 -6.32 -2.16
N SER A 124 -11.06 -6.95 -1.02
CA SER A 124 -11.65 -6.30 0.16
C SER A 124 -10.87 -6.59 1.45
N GLY A 125 -9.71 -7.22 1.34
CA GLY A 125 -8.78 -7.38 2.46
C GLY A 125 -7.86 -6.18 2.58
N ASP A 126 -6.92 -6.19 3.54
CA ASP A 126 -6.09 -5.05 3.86
C ASP A 126 -4.59 -5.35 3.73
N ILE A 127 -3.82 -4.35 3.31
CA ILE A 127 -2.36 -4.36 3.44
C ILE A 127 -1.96 -3.23 4.39
N ASP A 128 -1.29 -3.57 5.49
CA ASP A 128 -0.89 -2.61 6.53
C ASP A 128 0.61 -2.72 6.85
N VAL A 129 1.39 -1.71 6.47
CA VAL A 129 2.78 -1.54 6.91
C VAL A 129 2.81 -0.62 8.12
N LYS A 130 2.85 -1.20 9.32
CA LYS A 130 2.73 -0.48 10.60
C LYS A 130 3.94 0.39 10.94
N GLY A 131 5.09 0.03 10.44
CA GLY A 131 6.35 0.73 10.71
C GLY A 131 6.82 1.59 9.54
N GLN A 132 8.14 1.84 9.52
CA GLN A 132 8.79 2.61 8.45
C GLN A 132 9.08 1.72 7.25
N LEU A 133 8.69 2.20 6.07
CA LEU A 133 9.07 1.65 4.78
C LEU A 133 10.19 2.51 4.18
N ARG A 134 11.35 1.90 3.93
CA ARG A 134 12.48 2.53 3.26
C ARG A 134 12.76 1.79 1.97
N ALA A 135 12.70 2.48 0.84
CA ALA A 135 13.00 1.91 -0.47
C ALA A 135 13.41 3.04 -1.43
N LYS A 136 14.10 2.70 -2.51
CA LYS A 136 14.44 3.69 -3.55
C LYS A 136 13.17 4.15 -4.27
N SER A 137 12.35 3.23 -4.72
CA SER A 137 11.06 3.47 -5.33
C SER A 137 9.96 2.69 -4.59
N VAL A 138 8.82 3.32 -4.35
CA VAL A 138 7.67 2.72 -3.68
C VAL A 138 6.47 2.77 -4.61
N ASN A 139 5.88 1.60 -4.87
CA ASN A 139 4.68 1.48 -5.70
C ASN A 139 3.55 0.85 -4.89
N LEU A 140 2.49 1.62 -4.65
CA LEU A 140 1.29 1.21 -3.91
C LEU A 140 0.10 1.21 -4.87
N ASN A 141 -0.54 0.06 -5.03
CA ASN A 141 -1.67 -0.09 -5.95
C ASN A 141 -2.82 -0.81 -5.25
N LEU A 142 -3.93 -0.13 -5.07
CA LEU A 142 -5.17 -0.65 -4.52
C LEU A 142 -6.25 -0.73 -5.60
N GLN A 143 -6.80 -1.91 -5.81
CA GLN A 143 -7.90 -2.17 -6.72
C GLN A 143 -9.04 -2.90 -5.97
N GLY A 144 -10.05 -2.17 -5.53
CA GLY A 144 -11.16 -2.77 -4.79
C GLY A 144 -11.73 -1.89 -3.69
N SER A 145 -12.11 -2.52 -2.58
CA SER A 145 -12.79 -1.89 -1.45
C SER A 145 -12.08 -2.16 -0.11
N GLY A 146 -10.91 -2.78 -0.14
CA GLY A 146 -10.05 -2.94 1.04
C GLY A 146 -9.19 -1.71 1.29
N ASP A 147 -8.33 -1.76 2.30
CA ASP A 147 -7.49 -0.65 2.69
C ASP A 147 -6.01 -0.95 2.47
N LEU A 148 -5.25 0.03 1.99
CA LEU A 148 -3.80 -0.04 1.93
C LEU A 148 -3.20 1.08 2.77
N LYS A 149 -2.51 0.70 3.86
CA LYS A 149 -1.94 1.65 4.82
C LYS A 149 -0.43 1.48 4.95
N VAL A 150 0.29 2.61 4.96
CA VAL A 150 1.73 2.67 5.25
C VAL A 150 1.97 3.80 6.23
N ALA A 151 2.48 3.49 7.43
CA ALA A 151 2.66 4.49 8.48
C ALA A 151 3.71 5.55 8.14
N GLY A 152 4.76 5.19 7.41
CA GLY A 152 5.75 6.15 6.94
C GLY A 152 6.61 5.61 5.81
N VAL A 153 6.99 6.51 4.89
CA VAL A 153 7.79 6.19 3.70
C VAL A 153 9.01 7.10 3.62
N THR A 154 10.16 6.52 3.30
CA THR A 154 11.39 7.26 2.97
C THR A 154 11.99 6.68 1.69
N GLY A 155 12.25 7.52 0.70
CA GLY A 155 12.80 7.07 -0.58
C GLY A 155 13.07 8.20 -1.58
N SER A 156 13.25 7.83 -2.84
CA SER A 156 13.41 8.79 -3.92
C SER A 156 12.08 9.15 -4.58
N GLU A 157 11.22 8.16 -4.76
CA GLU A 157 9.93 8.35 -5.40
C GLU A 157 8.85 7.42 -4.84
N ILE A 158 7.61 7.87 -4.89
CA ILE A 158 6.43 7.08 -4.54
C ILE A 158 5.33 7.27 -5.59
N SER A 159 4.72 6.17 -5.98
CA SER A 159 3.49 6.12 -6.76
C SER A 159 2.40 5.42 -5.97
N ALA A 160 1.34 6.15 -5.62
CA ALA A 160 0.17 5.66 -4.91
C ALA A 160 -1.04 5.72 -5.84
N MET A 161 -1.62 4.57 -6.14
CA MET A 161 -2.77 4.45 -7.05
C MET A 161 -3.93 3.73 -6.35
N LEU A 162 -5.10 4.34 -6.37
CA LEU A 162 -6.35 3.75 -5.89
C LEU A 162 -7.37 3.67 -7.03
N GLN A 163 -7.92 2.48 -7.25
CA GLN A 163 -9.06 2.23 -8.14
C GLN A 163 -10.16 1.53 -7.37
N GLY A 164 -11.24 2.22 -7.04
CA GLY A 164 -12.37 1.62 -6.32
C GLY A 164 -12.96 2.51 -5.26
N SER A 165 -13.37 1.88 -4.16
CA SER A 165 -14.05 2.51 -3.03
C SER A 165 -13.37 2.22 -1.68
N GLY A 166 -12.19 1.64 -1.70
CA GLY A 166 -11.35 1.44 -0.51
C GLY A 166 -10.52 2.67 -0.18
N ASP A 167 -9.69 2.59 0.85
CA ASP A 167 -8.88 3.71 1.31
C ASP A 167 -7.38 3.43 1.14
N LEU A 168 -6.64 4.42 0.62
CA LEU A 168 -5.18 4.36 0.54
C LEU A 168 -4.59 5.47 1.41
N LYS A 169 -3.82 5.08 2.43
CA LYS A 169 -3.23 6.03 3.38
C LYS A 169 -1.73 5.86 3.51
N VAL A 170 -1.01 6.93 3.24
CA VAL A 170 0.43 7.05 3.48
C VAL A 170 0.66 8.14 4.51
N GLY A 171 1.27 7.76 5.62
CA GLY A 171 1.61 8.69 6.70
C GLY A 171 2.82 9.56 6.37
N SER A 172 3.77 9.68 7.29
CA SER A 172 4.96 10.53 7.11
C SER A 172 5.75 10.19 5.84
N THR A 173 5.75 11.09 4.84
CA THR A 173 6.26 10.84 3.49
C THR A 173 7.49 11.71 3.20
N ASN A 174 8.68 11.13 3.36
CA ASN A 174 9.96 11.81 3.10
C ASN A 174 10.57 11.29 1.79
N ILE A 175 10.29 11.99 0.69
CA ILE A 175 10.64 11.61 -0.69
C ILE A 175 11.51 12.69 -1.31
N THR A 176 12.67 12.32 -1.83
CA THR A 176 13.62 13.30 -2.36
C THR A 176 13.25 13.86 -3.74
N SER A 177 12.49 13.13 -4.55
CA SER A 177 12.12 13.52 -5.91
C SER A 177 10.61 13.72 -6.07
N THR A 178 9.84 12.68 -6.32
CA THR A 178 8.46 12.81 -6.78
C THR A 178 7.48 11.97 -5.96
N VAL A 179 6.37 12.59 -5.58
CA VAL A 179 5.16 11.93 -5.06
C VAL A 179 4.08 11.98 -6.14
N MET A 180 3.59 10.81 -6.56
CA MET A 180 2.46 10.68 -7.45
C MET A 180 1.31 10.02 -6.69
N ALA A 181 0.16 10.70 -6.61
CA ALA A 181 -1.07 10.23 -5.99
C ALA A 181 -2.19 10.25 -7.03
N LYS A 182 -2.76 9.08 -7.33
CA LYS A 182 -3.85 8.95 -8.29
C LYS A 182 -5.01 8.15 -7.71
N LEU A 183 -6.19 8.79 -7.63
CA LEU A 183 -7.44 8.19 -7.22
C LEU A 183 -8.42 8.12 -8.39
N SER A 184 -8.97 6.94 -8.65
CA SER A 184 -10.03 6.71 -9.62
C SER A 184 -11.18 5.95 -8.97
N GLY A 185 -12.24 6.65 -8.59
CA GLY A 185 -13.37 6.02 -7.90
C GLY A 185 -14.04 6.92 -6.87
N SER A 186 -14.52 6.30 -5.79
CA SER A 186 -15.23 6.95 -4.69
C SER A 186 -14.62 6.66 -3.31
N GLY A 187 -13.44 6.06 -3.28
CA GLY A 187 -12.67 5.86 -2.05
C GLY A 187 -11.87 7.09 -1.66
N ASP A 188 -11.11 7.00 -0.58
CA ASP A 188 -10.34 8.11 -0.04
C ASP A 188 -8.83 7.85 -0.15
N MET A 189 -8.07 8.91 -0.47
CA MET A 189 -6.63 8.85 -0.53
C MET A 189 -5.99 9.94 0.32
N ASP A 190 -5.18 9.54 1.30
CA ASP A 190 -4.41 10.44 2.14
C ASP A 190 -2.91 10.22 1.92
N VAL A 191 -2.17 11.25 1.51
CA VAL A 191 -0.71 11.26 1.52
C VAL A 191 -0.23 12.43 2.37
N LEU A 192 0.29 12.10 3.55
CA LEU A 192 0.46 13.07 4.62
C LEU A 192 1.94 13.36 4.91
N ASP A 193 2.18 14.55 5.50
CA ASP A 193 3.49 15.03 5.94
C ASP A 193 4.57 14.91 4.85
N ILE A 194 4.18 15.21 3.61
CA ILE A 194 5.03 15.12 2.43
C ILE A 194 6.21 16.08 2.56
N ARG A 195 7.38 15.60 2.21
CA ARG A 195 8.58 16.42 1.91
C ARG A 195 9.14 15.94 0.58
N ALA A 196 8.87 16.67 -0.50
CA ALA A 196 9.25 16.26 -1.85
C ALA A 196 9.64 17.45 -2.71
N ASN A 197 10.35 17.21 -3.81
CA ASN A 197 10.55 18.23 -4.84
C ASN A 197 9.28 18.48 -5.64
N SER A 198 8.61 17.40 -6.06
CA SER A 198 7.39 17.48 -6.86
C SER A 198 6.29 16.58 -6.31
N VAL A 199 5.07 17.11 -6.29
CA VAL A 199 3.85 16.38 -5.93
C VAL A 199 2.85 16.45 -7.09
N SER A 200 2.32 15.31 -7.51
CA SER A 200 1.24 15.21 -8.48
C SER A 200 0.04 14.53 -7.85
N GLY A 201 -1.07 15.23 -7.72
CA GLY A 201 -2.36 14.70 -7.27
C GLY A 201 -3.36 14.68 -8.42
N GLN A 202 -3.89 13.52 -8.74
CA GLN A 202 -4.94 13.36 -9.75
C GLN A 202 -6.13 12.61 -9.16
N LEU A 203 -7.31 13.23 -9.20
CA LEU A 203 -8.58 12.66 -8.75
C LEU A 203 -9.54 12.53 -9.94
N ASP A 204 -9.88 11.29 -10.29
CA ASP A 204 -10.83 10.96 -11.35
C ASP A 204 -12.08 10.29 -10.75
N GLY A 205 -12.94 11.05 -10.08
CA GLY A 205 -14.08 10.42 -9.41
C GLY A 205 -14.88 11.34 -8.51
N SER A 206 -15.47 10.74 -7.49
CA SER A 206 -16.28 11.43 -6.46
C SER A 206 -15.77 11.17 -5.04
N GLY A 207 -14.60 10.54 -4.93
CA GLY A 207 -13.91 10.34 -3.67
C GLY A 207 -13.12 11.58 -3.24
N ASP A 208 -12.39 11.47 -2.15
CA ASP A 208 -11.63 12.58 -1.57
C ASP A 208 -10.13 12.27 -1.56
N MET A 209 -9.33 13.29 -1.88
CA MET A 209 -7.87 13.21 -1.82
C MET A 209 -7.30 14.28 -0.91
N THR A 210 -6.52 13.89 0.09
CA THR A 210 -5.82 14.82 0.99
C THR A 210 -4.31 14.72 0.79
N LEU A 211 -3.68 15.85 0.50
CA LEU A 211 -2.23 15.99 0.40
C LEU A 211 -1.77 17.05 1.43
N SER A 212 -0.78 16.72 2.26
CA SER A 212 -0.25 17.67 3.24
C SER A 212 1.27 17.58 3.35
N GLY A 213 1.91 18.69 3.78
CA GLY A 213 3.36 18.76 3.96
C GLY A 213 4.00 19.92 3.19
N SER A 214 5.08 19.67 2.43
CA SER A 214 5.78 20.69 1.65
C SER A 214 6.33 20.16 0.32
N ALA A 215 6.32 21.01 -0.71
CA ALA A 215 6.87 20.71 -2.03
C ALA A 215 7.41 21.96 -2.73
N CYS A 216 8.33 21.81 -3.68
CA CYS A 216 8.67 22.90 -4.59
C CYS A 216 7.57 23.11 -5.63
N ASN A 217 7.08 22.01 -6.22
CA ASN A 217 6.06 22.05 -7.26
C ASN A 217 4.90 21.13 -6.93
N ALA A 218 3.67 21.58 -7.15
CA ALA A 218 2.47 20.76 -7.04
C ALA A 218 1.61 20.89 -8.30
N THR A 219 1.24 19.73 -8.87
CA THR A 219 0.27 19.67 -9.97
C THR A 219 -0.96 18.93 -9.48
N LEU A 220 -2.11 19.60 -9.49
CA LEU A 220 -3.37 19.12 -8.94
C LEU A 220 -4.42 19.06 -10.05
N VAL A 221 -4.96 17.88 -10.31
CA VAL A 221 -5.96 17.68 -11.36
C VAL A 221 -7.17 16.96 -10.76
N LEU A 222 -8.32 17.59 -10.90
CA LEU A 222 -9.61 17.03 -10.50
C LEU A 222 -10.53 16.90 -11.70
N ASN A 223 -10.93 15.67 -11.99
CA ASN A 223 -11.94 15.37 -12.98
C ASN A 223 -13.20 14.84 -12.28
N ARG A 224 -14.36 15.45 -12.54
CA ARG A 224 -15.69 15.16 -12.03
C ARG A 224 -16.07 15.93 -10.76
N SER A 225 -16.44 15.28 -9.62
CA SER A 225 -17.15 15.93 -8.53
C SER A 225 -16.60 15.68 -7.13
N GLY A 226 -15.40 15.11 -7.03
CA GLY A 226 -14.74 14.85 -5.74
C GLY A 226 -14.13 16.11 -5.12
N GLU A 227 -13.41 15.94 -4.01
CA GLU A 227 -12.63 16.98 -3.35
C GLU A 227 -11.14 16.62 -3.36
N LEU A 228 -10.29 17.55 -3.83
CA LEU A 228 -8.85 17.45 -3.72
C LEU A 228 -8.32 18.53 -2.78
N SER A 229 -8.00 18.13 -1.55
CA SER A 229 -7.52 19.03 -0.50
C SER A 229 -5.99 18.99 -0.39
N ALA A 230 -5.33 20.01 -0.94
CA ALA A 230 -3.90 20.29 -0.76
C ALA A 230 -3.68 21.59 0.06
N ARG A 231 -4.66 21.97 0.88
CA ARG A 231 -4.62 23.20 1.69
C ARG A 231 -3.54 23.19 2.76
N LYS A 232 -3.10 22.00 3.18
CA LYS A 232 -2.00 21.80 4.14
C LYS A 232 -0.69 21.37 3.45
N LEU A 233 -0.61 21.45 2.13
CA LEU A 233 0.59 21.24 1.34
C LEU A 233 1.18 22.61 0.97
N ASP A 234 2.22 23.06 1.68
CA ASP A 234 2.91 24.29 1.36
C ASP A 234 3.77 24.09 0.11
N ALA A 235 3.27 24.52 -1.06
CA ALA A 235 3.98 24.43 -2.32
C ALA A 235 4.47 25.81 -2.80
N GLU A 236 5.66 25.85 -3.42
CA GLU A 236 6.14 27.09 -4.02
C GLU A 236 5.35 27.44 -5.28
N ASN A 237 5.23 26.48 -6.19
CA ASN A 237 4.54 26.65 -7.45
C ASN A 237 3.40 25.63 -7.56
N VAL A 238 2.20 26.09 -7.85
CA VAL A 238 1.02 25.22 -7.97
C VAL A 238 0.39 25.42 -9.34
N THR A 239 0.08 24.28 -10.01
CA THR A 239 -0.79 24.22 -11.17
C THR A 239 -2.02 23.42 -10.80
N ALA A 240 -3.21 24.02 -10.86
CA ALA A 240 -4.47 23.38 -10.44
C ALA A 240 -5.50 23.41 -11.57
N HIS A 241 -6.01 22.23 -11.93
CA HIS A 241 -7.02 22.08 -12.98
C HIS A 241 -8.26 21.37 -12.46
N VAL A 242 -9.43 21.99 -12.61
CA VAL A 242 -10.74 21.36 -12.34
C VAL A 242 -11.49 21.18 -13.64
N ASN A 243 -11.91 19.95 -13.89
CA ASN A 243 -12.75 19.59 -15.03
C ASN A 243 -14.01 18.87 -14.52
N GLY A 244 -15.07 19.65 -14.26
CA GLY A 244 -16.32 19.14 -13.67
C GLY A 244 -16.91 20.09 -12.64
N SER A 245 -17.45 19.53 -11.55
CA SER A 245 -18.12 20.27 -10.46
C SER A 245 -17.48 20.10 -9.09
N GLY A 246 -16.30 19.49 -9.02
CA GLY A 246 -15.60 19.28 -7.76
C GLY A 246 -14.81 20.50 -7.29
N GLU A 247 -14.12 20.35 -6.15
CA GLU A 247 -13.35 21.42 -5.52
C GLU A 247 -11.86 21.02 -5.36
N ILE A 248 -10.95 21.95 -5.73
CA ILE A 248 -9.54 21.90 -5.33
C ILE A 248 -9.29 23.00 -4.31
N SER A 249 -8.68 22.65 -3.17
CA SER A 249 -8.13 23.61 -2.24
C SER A 249 -6.61 23.46 -2.13
N CYS A 250 -5.84 24.55 -2.30
CA CYS A 250 -4.37 24.48 -2.29
C CYS A 250 -3.71 25.65 -1.54
N THR A 251 -2.40 25.54 -1.30
CA THR A 251 -1.56 26.63 -0.79
C THR A 251 -0.38 26.83 -1.73
N ALA A 252 -0.25 28.04 -2.27
CA ALA A 252 0.83 28.44 -3.17
C ALA A 252 1.59 29.64 -2.61
N THR A 253 2.92 29.58 -2.57
CA THR A 253 3.74 30.66 -1.98
C THR A 253 4.42 31.56 -3.00
N LYS A 254 4.67 31.07 -4.24
CA LYS A 254 5.33 31.84 -5.31
C LYS A 254 4.43 32.03 -6.54
N THR A 255 3.98 30.96 -7.16
CA THR A 255 3.15 31.03 -8.38
C THR A 255 1.94 30.12 -8.29
N LEU A 256 0.84 30.55 -8.88
CA LEU A 256 -0.38 29.76 -9.02
C LEU A 256 -0.94 29.87 -10.43
N GLU A 257 -1.05 28.75 -11.12
CA GLU A 257 -1.77 28.64 -12.38
C GLU A 257 -3.06 27.84 -12.17
N THR A 258 -4.19 28.39 -12.62
CA THR A 258 -5.49 27.73 -12.44
C THR A 258 -6.24 27.61 -13.76
N ASN A 259 -6.96 26.50 -13.92
CA ASN A 259 -7.88 26.30 -15.04
C ASN A 259 -9.14 25.58 -14.54
N ILE A 260 -10.32 26.14 -14.82
CA ILE A 260 -11.60 25.56 -14.47
C ILE A 260 -12.43 25.34 -15.73
N GLN A 261 -12.82 24.09 -15.95
CA GLN A 261 -13.76 23.71 -17.00
C GLN A 261 -14.98 23.05 -16.34
N GLY A 262 -16.10 23.75 -16.30
CA GLY A 262 -17.33 23.31 -15.65
C GLY A 262 -17.79 24.23 -14.54
N SER A 263 -18.42 23.67 -13.50
CA SER A 263 -19.00 24.42 -12.37
C SER A 263 -18.23 24.23 -11.06
N GLY A 264 -17.02 23.68 -11.14
CA GLY A 264 -16.18 23.44 -9.97
C GLY A 264 -15.50 24.70 -9.43
N GLU A 265 -14.76 24.54 -8.36
CA GLU A 265 -14.10 25.64 -7.65
C GLU A 265 -12.63 25.34 -7.37
N ILE A 266 -11.79 26.39 -7.40
CA ILE A 266 -10.41 26.35 -6.89
C ILE A 266 -10.27 27.42 -5.83
N SER A 267 -10.04 26.99 -4.58
CA SER A 267 -9.73 27.87 -3.45
C SER A 267 -8.25 27.80 -3.10
N TYR A 268 -7.62 28.93 -2.76
CA TYR A 268 -6.21 28.90 -2.42
C TYR A 268 -5.85 29.80 -1.24
N LYS A 269 -4.71 29.49 -0.61
CA LYS A 269 -4.02 30.28 0.40
C LYS A 269 -2.66 30.72 -0.10
N GLY A 270 -2.10 31.77 0.54
CA GLY A 270 -0.81 32.35 0.20
C GLY A 270 -0.96 33.66 -0.56
N ASN A 271 0.16 34.14 -1.10
CA ASN A 271 0.18 35.37 -1.92
C ASN A 271 0.99 35.11 -3.21
N PRO A 272 0.57 34.14 -4.02
CA PRO A 272 1.28 33.82 -5.24
C PRO A 272 1.09 34.90 -6.32
N SER A 273 2.00 34.92 -7.32
CA SER A 273 1.74 35.53 -8.61
C SER A 273 0.81 34.59 -9.41
N ILE A 274 -0.28 35.13 -9.95
CA ILE A 274 -1.29 34.41 -10.74
C ILE A 274 -1.09 34.71 -12.21
#